data_f27d49643be826a818ec69343d2190b0
#
_entry.id   f27d49643be826a818ec69343d2190b0
#
_cell.length_a   1.000
_cell.length_b   1.000
_cell.length_c   1.000
_cell.angle_alpha   90.00
_cell.angle_beta   90.00
_cell.angle_gamma   90.00
#
_symmetry.space_group_name_H-M   'P 1'
#
loop_
_entity.id
_entity.type
_entity.pdbx_description
1 polymer ?
#
loop_
_entity_poly.entity_id
_entity_poly.type
_entity_poly.pdbx_seq_one_letter_code
_entity_poly.pdbx_strand_id
1 'polypeptide(L)'
;MNLSLGIDIGSSSTKAAALDEHGTLLGTLQVHADDPRTSAYGVLGRFLDQQGASFDDVEKIVLTGLGSTYFHENIFGIPTIHALELDAIGHGGLYLSGLDEALVVSLGTGSAFIRASRTNGFRHLGGSGVGGGTLAGMAERFLGVTDIFALSEMALRGNKAMADLRIADVQEEDVPGLAADLTAANFGRIKSGASDADLAAALFNMIYENVGVMASLALSQDTTRNVVLTGSLASLAPAAKTFDIFNQMHDVFGIDYIIPTQLLCEPLPEN
;
A
#
# COMPACT_ATOMS: atom_id res chain seq x y z
N MET A 1 16.28 -26.61 -2.85
CA MET A 1 16.17 -25.15 -2.54
C MET A 1 15.33 -25.06 -1.27
N ASN A 2 15.75 -24.27 -0.26
CA ASN A 2 14.95 -24.15 0.97
C ASN A 2 14.19 -22.84 0.94
N LEU A 3 12.92 -22.91 0.59
CA LEU A 3 12.05 -21.75 0.44
C LEU A 3 11.22 -21.51 1.70
N SER A 4 11.16 -20.26 2.17
CA SER A 4 10.17 -19.80 3.12
C SER A 4 9.12 -19.00 2.37
N LEU A 5 7.87 -19.47 2.36
CA LEU A 5 6.74 -18.81 1.68
C LEU A 5 5.88 -18.04 2.66
N GLY A 6 5.66 -16.77 2.38
CA GLY A 6 4.63 -15.96 3.05
C GLY A 6 3.40 -15.85 2.15
N ILE A 7 2.21 -16.08 2.71
CA ILE A 7 0.93 -15.93 2.01
C ILE A 7 0.02 -15.02 2.82
N ASP A 8 -0.33 -13.88 2.27
CA ASP A 8 -1.36 -12.96 2.80
C ASP A 8 -2.68 -13.23 2.10
N ILE A 9 -3.65 -13.73 2.85
CA ILE A 9 -5.00 -14.04 2.36
C ILE A 9 -5.94 -12.90 2.77
N GLY A 10 -5.92 -11.85 1.96
CA GLY A 10 -6.75 -10.67 2.18
C GLY A 10 -8.19 -10.85 1.68
N SER A 11 -9.02 -9.82 1.90
CA SER A 11 -10.44 -9.82 1.50
C SER A 11 -10.65 -9.66 -0.01
N SER A 12 -9.74 -9.03 -0.72
CA SER A 12 -9.87 -8.73 -2.16
C SER A 12 -8.78 -9.38 -3.01
N SER A 13 -7.70 -9.81 -2.40
CA SER A 13 -6.61 -10.50 -3.10
C SER A 13 -5.79 -11.36 -2.15
N THR A 14 -5.23 -12.45 -2.68
CA THR A 14 -4.24 -13.28 -2.01
C THR A 14 -2.87 -12.99 -2.63
N LYS A 15 -1.87 -12.75 -1.78
CA LYS A 15 -0.49 -12.44 -2.18
C LYS A 15 0.44 -13.48 -1.63
N ALA A 16 1.47 -13.83 -2.40
CA ALA A 16 2.56 -14.69 -1.95
C ALA A 16 3.91 -14.03 -2.20
N ALA A 17 4.85 -14.31 -1.33
CA ALA A 17 6.26 -13.94 -1.47
C ALA A 17 7.12 -15.11 -1.00
N ALA A 18 8.28 -15.33 -1.63
CA ALA A 18 9.23 -16.34 -1.19
C ALA A 18 10.58 -15.73 -0.89
N LEU A 19 11.17 -16.20 0.19
CA LEU A 19 12.55 -15.96 0.56
C LEU A 19 13.36 -17.25 0.42
N ASP A 20 14.61 -17.11 -0.02
CA ASP A 20 15.57 -18.20 0.04
C ASP A 20 16.11 -18.42 1.46
N GLU A 21 17.01 -19.38 1.64
CA GLU A 21 17.67 -19.70 2.90
C GLU A 21 18.54 -18.56 3.47
N HIS A 22 18.87 -17.56 2.65
CA HIS A 22 19.63 -16.37 3.04
C HIS A 22 18.72 -15.17 3.36
N GLY A 23 17.39 -15.34 3.22
CA GLY A 23 16.42 -14.28 3.41
C GLY A 23 16.28 -13.32 2.22
N THR A 24 16.77 -13.71 1.04
CA THR A 24 16.65 -12.93 -0.20
C THR A 24 15.26 -13.13 -0.81
N LEU A 25 14.58 -12.05 -1.18
CA LEU A 25 13.31 -12.12 -1.89
C LEU A 25 13.51 -12.65 -3.30
N LEU A 26 12.89 -13.81 -3.60
CA LEU A 26 12.96 -14.47 -4.91
C LEU A 26 11.86 -13.99 -5.87
N GLY A 27 10.73 -13.58 -5.33
CA GLY A 27 9.61 -13.10 -6.14
C GLY A 27 8.35 -12.91 -5.32
N THR A 28 7.36 -12.31 -5.97
CA THR A 28 6.03 -12.09 -5.42
C THR A 28 4.97 -12.46 -6.45
N LEU A 29 3.79 -12.83 -5.98
CA LEU A 29 2.64 -13.11 -6.82
C LEU A 29 1.37 -12.63 -6.14
N GLN A 30 0.45 -12.04 -6.90
CA GLN A 30 -0.88 -11.66 -6.43
C GLN A 30 -1.93 -12.31 -7.31
N VAL A 31 -3.01 -12.80 -6.68
CA VAL A 31 -4.18 -13.34 -7.37
C VAL A 31 -5.46 -12.75 -6.77
N HIS A 32 -6.55 -12.74 -7.54
CA HIS A 32 -7.87 -12.39 -7.01
C HIS A 32 -8.30 -13.42 -5.96
N ALA A 33 -9.01 -12.96 -4.95
CA ALA A 33 -9.48 -13.80 -3.83
C ALA A 33 -11.02 -13.82 -3.81
N ASP A 34 -11.62 -14.79 -4.50
CA ASP A 34 -13.05 -15.06 -4.39
C ASP A 34 -13.34 -16.07 -3.25
N ASP A 35 -12.48 -17.09 -3.13
CA ASP A 35 -12.49 -18.05 -2.05
C ASP A 35 -11.10 -18.17 -1.41
N PRO A 36 -10.97 -17.95 -0.08
CA PRO A 36 -9.68 -17.94 0.60
C PRO A 36 -8.86 -19.21 0.44
N ARG A 37 -9.52 -20.38 0.44
CA ARG A 37 -8.82 -21.66 0.29
C ARG A 37 -8.34 -21.87 -1.14
N THR A 38 -9.22 -21.67 -2.12
CA THR A 38 -8.88 -21.83 -3.53
C THR A 38 -7.77 -20.86 -3.94
N SER A 39 -7.83 -19.60 -3.50
CA SER A 39 -6.82 -18.61 -3.83
C SER A 39 -5.46 -18.89 -3.17
N ALA A 40 -5.45 -19.41 -1.93
CA ALA A 40 -4.19 -19.80 -1.27
C ALA A 40 -3.51 -20.98 -1.96
N TYR A 41 -4.28 -22.03 -2.30
CA TYR A 41 -3.74 -23.16 -3.06
C TYR A 41 -3.32 -22.75 -4.48
N GLY A 42 -4.11 -21.88 -5.12
CA GLY A 42 -3.83 -21.38 -6.46
C GLY A 42 -2.57 -20.53 -6.51
N VAL A 43 -2.40 -19.58 -5.56
CA VAL A 43 -1.21 -18.73 -5.50
C VAL A 43 0.05 -19.55 -5.21
N LEU A 44 -0.05 -20.54 -4.31
CA LEU A 44 1.07 -21.42 -3.97
C LEU A 44 1.51 -22.24 -5.18
N GLY A 45 0.58 -22.95 -5.84
CA GLY A 45 0.90 -23.77 -7.02
C GLY A 45 1.47 -22.94 -8.16
N ARG A 46 0.83 -21.80 -8.49
CA ARG A 46 1.28 -20.90 -9.55
C ARG A 46 2.65 -20.28 -9.23
N PHE A 47 2.89 -19.92 -7.97
CA PHE A 47 4.18 -19.36 -7.57
C PHE A 47 5.31 -20.39 -7.74
N LEU A 48 5.12 -21.61 -7.28
CA LEU A 48 6.11 -22.68 -7.43
C LEU A 48 6.39 -23.00 -8.90
N ASP A 49 5.37 -23.07 -9.73
CA ASP A 49 5.51 -23.27 -11.18
C ASP A 49 6.35 -22.15 -11.82
N GLN A 50 6.09 -20.89 -11.49
CA GLN A 50 6.86 -19.74 -11.98
C GLN A 50 8.34 -19.76 -11.56
N GLN A 51 8.62 -20.28 -10.35
CA GLN A 51 10.00 -20.39 -9.84
C GLN A 51 10.70 -21.68 -10.28
N GLY A 52 10.01 -22.58 -10.98
CA GLY A 52 10.55 -23.91 -11.31
C GLY A 52 10.83 -24.75 -10.08
N ALA A 53 10.10 -24.52 -8.99
CA ALA A 53 10.26 -25.18 -7.71
C ALA A 53 9.11 -26.18 -7.46
N SER A 54 9.33 -27.11 -6.53
CA SER A 54 8.36 -28.11 -6.10
C SER A 54 7.93 -27.88 -4.64
N PHE A 55 6.90 -28.60 -4.18
CA PHE A 55 6.50 -28.57 -2.77
C PHE A 55 7.62 -29.07 -1.84
N ASP A 56 8.50 -29.95 -2.31
CA ASP A 56 9.63 -30.47 -1.52
C ASP A 56 10.72 -29.42 -1.29
N ASP A 57 10.74 -28.35 -2.08
CA ASP A 57 11.64 -27.21 -1.91
C ASP A 57 11.17 -26.23 -0.83
N VAL A 58 9.91 -26.37 -0.34
CA VAL A 58 9.32 -25.46 0.64
C VAL A 58 9.55 -25.95 2.06
N GLU A 59 10.35 -25.23 2.82
CA GLU A 59 10.64 -25.53 4.23
C GLU A 59 9.44 -25.22 5.15
N LYS A 60 8.81 -24.07 4.91
CA LYS A 60 7.68 -23.60 5.72
C LYS A 60 6.80 -22.61 4.96
N ILE A 61 5.54 -22.52 5.40
CA ILE A 61 4.56 -21.53 4.96
C ILE A 61 4.17 -20.64 6.14
N VAL A 62 4.20 -19.33 5.95
CA VAL A 62 3.71 -18.35 6.91
C VAL A 62 2.42 -17.74 6.36
N LEU A 63 1.31 -17.95 7.04
CA LEU A 63 0.01 -17.40 6.66
C LEU A 63 -0.30 -16.14 7.46
N THR A 64 -0.88 -15.17 6.78
CA THR A 64 -1.44 -13.95 7.39
C THR A 64 -2.69 -13.49 6.66
N GLY A 65 -3.29 -12.40 7.11
CA GLY A 65 -4.54 -11.88 6.59
C GLY A 65 -5.80 -12.60 7.15
N LEU A 66 -6.96 -11.98 6.97
CA LEU A 66 -8.23 -12.48 7.51
C LEU A 66 -8.58 -13.89 7.02
N GLY A 67 -8.29 -14.22 5.77
CA GLY A 67 -8.53 -15.52 5.18
C GLY A 67 -7.62 -16.63 5.71
N SER A 68 -6.55 -16.32 6.44
CA SER A 68 -5.68 -17.31 7.06
C SER A 68 -6.43 -18.15 8.11
N THR A 69 -7.49 -17.61 8.70
CA THR A 69 -8.35 -18.29 9.71
C THR A 69 -9.07 -19.53 9.17
N TYR A 70 -9.15 -19.71 7.85
CA TYR A 70 -9.72 -20.92 7.24
C TYR A 70 -8.75 -22.12 7.22
N PHE A 71 -7.51 -21.95 7.65
CA PHE A 71 -6.46 -22.98 7.66
C PHE A 71 -6.09 -23.34 9.11
N HIS A 72 -6.30 -24.60 9.47
CA HIS A 72 -6.01 -25.13 10.80
C HIS A 72 -4.94 -26.24 10.78
N GLU A 73 -4.58 -26.67 9.60
CA GLU A 73 -3.63 -27.78 9.37
C GLU A 73 -2.52 -27.30 8.41
N ASN A 74 -1.46 -28.08 8.36
CA ASN A 74 -0.36 -27.89 7.43
C ASN A 74 -0.84 -27.97 5.97
N ILE A 75 -0.50 -26.99 5.15
CA ILE A 75 -0.82 -26.97 3.73
C ILE A 75 0.08 -27.96 3.00
N PHE A 76 -0.51 -28.96 2.36
CA PHE A 76 0.18 -30.05 1.66
C PHE A 76 1.22 -30.78 2.53
N GLY A 77 1.04 -30.81 3.85
CA GLY A 77 1.98 -31.41 4.80
C GLY A 77 3.20 -30.53 5.14
N ILE A 78 3.32 -29.36 4.51
CA ILE A 78 4.40 -28.40 4.78
C ILE A 78 4.12 -27.66 6.09
N PRO A 79 5.10 -27.53 6.99
CA PRO A 79 4.95 -26.76 8.22
C PRO A 79 4.34 -25.38 7.99
N THR A 80 3.14 -25.17 8.52
CA THR A 80 2.37 -23.94 8.30
C THR A 80 2.16 -23.21 9.63
N ILE A 81 2.58 -21.96 9.71
CA ILE A 81 2.45 -21.10 10.90
C ILE A 81 1.65 -19.86 10.56
N HIS A 82 0.96 -19.30 11.57
CA HIS A 82 0.20 -18.08 11.43
C HIS A 82 0.97 -16.89 12.02
N ALA A 83 1.07 -15.80 11.25
CA ALA A 83 1.59 -14.53 11.70
C ALA A 83 0.45 -13.53 11.87
N LEU A 84 0.59 -12.65 12.85
CA LEU A 84 -0.31 -11.50 12.97
C LEU A 84 -0.10 -10.58 11.76
N GLU A 85 -1.19 -10.14 11.14
CA GLU A 85 -1.14 -9.30 9.94
C GLU A 85 -0.34 -8.01 10.17
N LEU A 86 -0.51 -7.39 11.33
CA LEU A 86 0.21 -6.17 11.68
C LEU A 86 1.72 -6.38 11.83
N ASP A 87 2.12 -7.52 12.38
CA ASP A 87 3.53 -7.89 12.50
C ASP A 87 4.13 -8.17 11.11
N ALA A 88 3.38 -8.87 10.25
CA ALA A 88 3.80 -9.15 8.87
C ALA A 88 3.99 -7.85 8.07
N ILE A 89 3.08 -6.88 8.21
CA ILE A 89 3.19 -5.56 7.59
C ILE A 89 4.44 -4.83 8.11
N GLY A 90 4.64 -4.80 9.44
CA GLY A 90 5.79 -4.14 10.05
C GLY A 90 7.12 -4.75 9.60
N HIS A 91 7.23 -6.08 9.65
CA HIS A 91 8.41 -6.81 9.16
C HIS A 91 8.68 -6.55 7.69
N GLY A 92 7.65 -6.63 6.84
CA GLY A 92 7.75 -6.40 5.41
C GLY A 92 8.23 -4.99 5.08
N GLY A 93 7.66 -3.97 5.75
CA GLY A 93 8.07 -2.59 5.56
C GLY A 93 9.54 -2.33 5.93
N LEU A 94 9.99 -2.86 7.09
CA LEU A 94 11.39 -2.74 7.50
C LEU A 94 12.33 -3.56 6.62
N TYR A 95 11.90 -4.72 6.12
CA TYR A 95 12.67 -5.52 5.18
C TYR A 95 12.89 -4.77 3.86
N LEU A 96 11.80 -4.26 3.27
CA LEU A 96 11.84 -3.59 1.96
C LEU A 96 12.58 -2.25 1.99
N SER A 97 12.49 -1.50 3.09
CA SER A 97 13.16 -0.21 3.25
C SER A 97 14.61 -0.31 3.73
N GLY A 98 15.01 -1.44 4.32
CA GLY A 98 16.31 -1.61 4.96
C GLY A 98 16.46 -0.86 6.29
N LEU A 99 15.40 -0.25 6.79
CA LEU A 99 15.43 0.52 8.05
C LEU A 99 15.30 -0.38 9.28
N ASP A 100 15.85 0.08 10.41
CA ASP A 100 15.69 -0.59 11.70
C ASP A 100 14.39 -0.19 12.41
N GLU A 101 13.88 1.02 12.12
CA GLU A 101 12.60 1.49 12.62
C GLU A 101 11.93 2.50 11.66
N ALA A 102 10.60 2.46 11.62
CA ALA A 102 9.77 3.33 10.81
C ALA A 102 8.31 3.34 11.28
N LEU A 103 7.53 4.29 10.81
CA LEU A 103 6.09 4.14 10.70
C LEU A 103 5.79 3.42 9.39
N VAL A 104 5.37 2.17 9.44
CA VAL A 104 4.93 1.43 8.25
C VAL A 104 3.45 1.69 8.06
N VAL A 105 3.09 2.19 6.89
CA VAL A 105 1.69 2.45 6.51
C VAL A 105 1.29 1.50 5.39
N SER A 106 0.36 0.62 5.68
CA SER A 106 -0.21 -0.29 4.67
C SER A 106 -1.41 0.36 4.01
N LEU A 107 -1.32 0.55 2.69
CA LEU A 107 -2.35 1.11 1.81
C LEU A 107 -3.03 -0.03 1.05
N GLY A 108 -3.90 -0.76 1.74
CA GLY A 108 -4.73 -1.85 1.21
C GLY A 108 -6.17 -1.40 0.94
N THR A 109 -7.15 -2.24 1.28
CA THR A 109 -8.59 -1.90 1.22
C THR A 109 -8.91 -0.66 2.07
N GLY A 110 -8.35 -0.59 3.28
CA GLY A 110 -8.21 0.61 4.11
C GLY A 110 -6.75 0.95 4.29
N SER A 111 -6.44 1.75 5.32
CA SER A 111 -5.08 2.10 5.72
C SER A 111 -4.80 1.65 7.14
N ALA A 112 -3.62 1.06 7.40
CA ALA A 112 -3.18 0.69 8.75
C ALA A 112 -1.82 1.33 9.05
N PHE A 113 -1.64 1.82 10.28
CA PHE A 113 -0.44 2.54 10.72
C PHE A 113 0.24 1.73 11.81
N ILE A 114 1.45 1.23 11.54
CA ILE A 114 2.23 0.36 12.41
C ILE A 114 3.57 1.03 12.74
N ARG A 115 3.79 1.36 14.01
CA ARG A 115 5.11 1.74 14.49
C ARG A 115 5.95 0.47 14.58
N ALA A 116 6.88 0.32 13.66
CA ALA A 116 7.72 -0.86 13.50
C ALA A 116 9.14 -0.58 14.00
N SER A 117 9.72 -1.51 14.74
CA SER A 117 11.11 -1.48 15.20
C SER A 117 11.65 -2.90 15.33
N ARG A 118 12.84 -3.16 14.78
CA ARG A 118 13.49 -4.47 14.90
C ARG A 118 13.83 -4.83 16.34
N THR A 119 14.03 -3.84 17.20
CA THR A 119 14.40 -4.04 18.62
C THR A 119 13.21 -3.97 19.57
N ASN A 120 12.22 -3.12 19.27
CA ASN A 120 11.10 -2.83 20.16
C ASN A 120 9.78 -3.50 19.72
N GLY A 121 9.81 -4.26 18.61
CA GLY A 121 8.63 -4.93 18.06
C GLY A 121 7.70 -3.98 17.31
N PHE A 122 6.43 -4.41 17.18
CA PHE A 122 5.44 -3.75 16.35
C PHE A 122 4.27 -3.26 17.19
N ARG A 123 3.83 -2.04 16.95
CA ARG A 123 2.69 -1.44 17.64
C ARG A 123 1.71 -0.84 16.64
N HIS A 124 0.49 -1.33 16.62
CA HIS A 124 -0.60 -0.73 15.87
C HIS A 124 -0.96 0.63 16.46
N LEU A 125 -0.85 1.69 15.68
CA LEU A 125 -1.23 3.05 16.12
C LEU A 125 -2.68 3.37 15.79
N GLY A 126 -3.24 2.70 14.79
CA GLY A 126 -4.59 2.90 14.32
C GLY A 126 -4.73 2.58 12.84
N GLY A 127 -5.90 2.82 12.32
CA GLY A 127 -6.22 2.63 10.91
C GLY A 127 -7.35 3.53 10.46
N SER A 128 -7.59 3.56 9.17
CA SER A 128 -8.68 4.29 8.54
C SER A 128 -9.38 3.44 7.50
N GLY A 129 -10.70 3.61 7.37
CA GLY A 129 -11.46 3.07 6.25
C GLY A 129 -11.15 3.73 4.90
N VAL A 130 -10.31 4.78 4.90
CA VAL A 130 -9.89 5.46 3.67
C VAL A 130 -8.73 4.69 3.05
N GLY A 131 -8.95 4.14 1.86
CA GLY A 131 -7.98 3.30 1.15
C GLY A 131 -8.50 2.85 -0.21
N GLY A 132 -8.02 1.71 -0.68
CA GLY A 132 -8.36 1.15 -1.99
C GLY A 132 -9.85 0.82 -2.14
N GLY A 133 -10.50 0.39 -1.07
CA GLY A 133 -11.95 0.15 -1.09
C GLY A 133 -12.74 1.44 -1.30
N THR A 134 -12.34 2.53 -0.63
CA THR A 134 -12.94 3.86 -0.84
C THR A 134 -12.71 4.34 -2.27
N LEU A 135 -11.47 4.22 -2.75
CA LEU A 135 -11.10 4.63 -4.11
C LEU A 135 -11.93 3.88 -5.15
N ALA A 136 -12.00 2.54 -5.05
CA ALA A 136 -12.74 1.70 -5.99
C ALA A 136 -14.24 2.05 -6.00
N GLY A 137 -14.88 2.13 -4.81
CA GLY A 137 -16.30 2.45 -4.72
C GLY A 137 -16.64 3.85 -5.27
N MET A 138 -15.80 4.84 -5.01
CA MET A 138 -16.00 6.19 -5.54
C MET A 138 -15.74 6.27 -7.04
N ALA A 139 -14.69 5.60 -7.54
CA ALA A 139 -14.36 5.55 -8.97
C ALA A 139 -15.48 4.87 -9.77
N GLU A 140 -15.99 3.73 -9.30
CA GLU A 140 -17.14 3.06 -9.92
C GLU A 140 -18.36 3.97 -9.95
N ARG A 141 -18.66 4.62 -8.82
CA ARG A 141 -19.87 5.45 -8.70
C ARG A 141 -19.81 6.73 -9.52
N PHE A 142 -18.66 7.42 -9.54
CA PHE A 142 -18.53 8.74 -10.16
C PHE A 142 -18.03 8.68 -11.60
N LEU A 143 -17.20 7.69 -11.94
CA LEU A 143 -16.51 7.61 -13.23
C LEU A 143 -16.88 6.36 -14.03
N GLY A 144 -17.59 5.39 -13.42
CA GLY A 144 -17.89 4.11 -14.04
C GLY A 144 -16.64 3.24 -14.28
N VAL A 145 -15.54 3.50 -13.56
CA VAL A 145 -14.26 2.79 -13.70
C VAL A 145 -14.09 1.85 -12.52
N THR A 146 -13.92 0.55 -12.83
CA THR A 146 -13.69 -0.50 -11.82
C THR A 146 -12.25 -1.00 -11.81
N ASP A 147 -11.51 -0.82 -12.90
CA ASP A 147 -10.09 -1.19 -13.00
C ASP A 147 -9.22 -0.09 -12.37
N ILE A 148 -8.51 -0.47 -11.30
CA ILE A 148 -7.65 0.45 -10.55
C ILE A 148 -6.43 0.93 -11.36
N PHE A 149 -5.91 0.11 -12.26
CA PHE A 149 -4.78 0.49 -13.11
C PHE A 149 -5.22 1.47 -14.19
N ALA A 150 -6.36 1.22 -14.84
CA ALA A 150 -6.96 2.17 -15.78
C ALA A 150 -7.28 3.51 -15.10
N LEU A 151 -7.78 3.47 -13.85
CA LEU A 151 -8.02 4.66 -13.05
C LEU A 151 -6.72 5.41 -12.72
N SER A 152 -5.64 4.69 -12.38
CA SER A 152 -4.32 5.27 -12.13
C SER A 152 -3.77 5.99 -13.36
N GLU A 153 -3.83 5.35 -14.53
CA GLU A 153 -3.42 5.96 -15.79
C GLU A 153 -4.27 7.19 -16.15
N MET A 154 -5.56 7.14 -15.87
CA MET A 154 -6.46 8.30 -16.03
C MET A 154 -6.03 9.44 -15.11
N ALA A 155 -5.76 9.17 -13.84
CA ALA A 155 -5.37 10.16 -12.84
C ALA A 155 -4.05 10.88 -13.17
N LEU A 156 -3.09 10.18 -13.80
CA LEU A 156 -1.82 10.78 -14.23
C LEU A 156 -2.00 11.88 -15.27
N ARG A 157 -3.07 11.83 -16.07
CA ARG A 157 -3.40 12.84 -17.07
C ARG A 157 -4.26 13.96 -16.54
N GLY A 158 -4.79 13.81 -15.31
CA GLY A 158 -5.68 14.76 -14.68
C GLY A 158 -4.95 15.82 -13.86
N ASN A 159 -5.71 16.85 -13.50
CA ASN A 159 -5.28 17.93 -12.64
C ASN A 159 -6.26 18.07 -11.46
N LYS A 160 -5.81 17.65 -10.25
CA LYS A 160 -6.62 17.74 -9.01
C LYS A 160 -7.16 19.14 -8.74
N ALA A 161 -6.47 20.20 -9.17
CA ALA A 161 -6.90 21.59 -8.99
C ALA A 161 -8.18 21.97 -9.76
N MET A 162 -8.68 21.06 -10.59
CA MET A 162 -10.00 21.22 -11.25
C MET A 162 -11.16 20.74 -10.36
N ALA A 163 -10.87 19.99 -9.30
CA ALA A 163 -11.86 19.45 -8.37
C ALA A 163 -11.61 19.86 -6.92
N ASP A 164 -10.35 19.92 -6.50
CA ASP A 164 -9.95 20.27 -5.13
C ASP A 164 -9.88 21.79 -4.95
N LEU A 165 -10.21 22.26 -3.75
CA LEU A 165 -9.89 23.61 -3.29
C LEU A 165 -8.52 23.57 -2.64
N ARG A 166 -7.52 24.22 -3.21
CA ARG A 166 -6.14 24.24 -2.72
C ARG A 166 -5.90 25.41 -1.77
N ILE A 167 -4.80 25.33 -1.02
CA ILE A 167 -4.32 26.45 -0.19
C ILE A 167 -4.12 27.70 -1.06
N ALA A 168 -3.47 27.57 -2.23
CA ALA A 168 -3.28 28.66 -3.19
C ALA A 168 -4.58 29.33 -3.68
N ASP A 169 -5.72 28.66 -3.57
CA ASP A 169 -7.01 29.20 -4.00
C ASP A 169 -7.70 30.04 -2.89
N VAL A 170 -7.19 30.01 -1.66
CA VAL A 170 -7.80 30.66 -0.47
C VAL A 170 -6.84 31.62 0.25
N GLN A 171 -5.59 31.70 -0.16
CA GLN A 171 -4.60 32.65 0.39
C GLN A 171 -4.14 33.63 -0.67
N GLU A 172 -3.86 34.88 -0.25
CA GLU A 172 -3.31 35.93 -1.13
C GLU A 172 -1.78 35.94 -1.08
N GLU A 173 -1.18 35.50 0.02
CA GLU A 173 0.25 35.44 0.23
C GLU A 173 0.70 34.05 0.70
N ASP A 174 1.93 33.65 0.41
CA ASP A 174 2.49 32.39 0.85
C ASP A 174 2.55 32.32 2.38
N VAL A 175 2.02 31.24 2.94
CA VAL A 175 2.07 30.95 4.37
C VAL A 175 3.27 30.03 4.63
N PRO A 176 4.26 30.48 5.43
CA PRO A 176 5.41 29.63 5.75
C PRO A 176 4.97 28.29 6.33
N GLY A 177 5.48 27.21 5.76
CA GLY A 177 5.16 25.84 6.19
C GLY A 177 3.89 25.25 5.62
N LEU A 178 3.17 25.99 4.75
CA LEU A 178 1.98 25.49 4.10
C LEU A 178 2.17 25.54 2.58
N ALA A 179 2.44 24.41 1.96
CA ALA A 179 2.63 24.37 0.51
C ALA A 179 1.36 24.80 -0.23
N ALA A 180 1.50 25.68 -1.20
CA ALA A 180 0.38 26.24 -1.98
C ALA A 180 -0.46 25.16 -2.68
N ASP A 181 0.15 24.01 -3.01
CA ASP A 181 -0.49 22.90 -3.71
C ASP A 181 -1.20 21.89 -2.78
N LEU A 182 -1.10 22.08 -1.45
CA LEU A 182 -1.88 21.31 -0.50
C LEU A 182 -3.37 21.58 -0.65
N THR A 183 -4.16 20.55 -0.37
CA THR A 183 -5.61 20.64 -0.46
C THR A 183 -6.19 21.24 0.83
N ALA A 184 -6.93 22.34 0.69
CA ALA A 184 -7.75 22.91 1.77
C ALA A 184 -9.06 22.13 1.94
N ALA A 185 -9.66 21.67 0.82
CA ALA A 185 -10.83 20.81 0.84
C ALA A 185 -10.86 19.89 -0.39
N ASN A 186 -10.80 18.58 -0.15
CA ASN A 186 -10.95 17.59 -1.22
C ASN A 186 -12.34 17.73 -1.85
N PHE A 187 -12.40 17.77 -3.18
CA PHE A 187 -13.61 18.02 -3.97
C PHE A 187 -14.35 19.32 -3.58
N GLY A 188 -13.67 20.24 -2.91
CA GLY A 188 -14.27 21.47 -2.40
C GLY A 188 -14.60 22.50 -3.49
N ARG A 189 -14.10 22.33 -4.72
CA ARG A 189 -14.31 23.28 -5.81
C ARG A 189 -14.27 22.62 -7.18
N ILE A 190 -15.23 21.75 -7.48
CA ILE A 190 -15.34 21.15 -8.80
C ILE A 190 -15.70 22.22 -9.83
N LYS A 191 -14.77 22.48 -10.77
CA LYS A 191 -14.96 23.46 -11.84
C LYS A 191 -15.81 22.86 -12.95
N SER A 192 -16.60 23.68 -13.63
CA SER A 192 -17.53 23.24 -14.69
C SER A 192 -16.87 22.56 -15.90
N GLY A 193 -15.55 22.71 -16.06
CA GLY A 193 -14.76 22.06 -17.12
C GLY A 193 -13.92 20.88 -16.61
N ALA A 194 -14.12 20.41 -15.37
CA ALA A 194 -13.40 19.25 -14.84
C ALA A 194 -13.74 17.99 -15.64
N SER A 195 -12.69 17.30 -16.11
CA SER A 195 -12.79 16.04 -16.83
C SER A 195 -12.78 14.83 -15.85
N ASP A 196 -13.13 13.65 -16.35
CA ASP A 196 -13.02 12.40 -15.56
C ASP A 196 -11.58 12.15 -15.09
N ALA A 197 -10.58 12.56 -15.88
CA ALA A 197 -9.18 12.47 -15.50
C ALA A 197 -8.85 13.37 -14.29
N ASP A 198 -9.43 14.59 -14.25
CA ASP A 198 -9.26 15.52 -13.13
C ASP A 198 -9.92 14.98 -11.86
N LEU A 199 -11.09 14.38 -11.98
CA LEU A 199 -11.78 13.73 -10.87
C LEU A 199 -11.01 12.49 -10.37
N ALA A 200 -10.46 11.68 -11.28
CA ALA A 200 -9.61 10.57 -10.92
C ALA A 200 -8.36 11.02 -10.15
N ALA A 201 -7.69 12.09 -10.62
CA ALA A 201 -6.55 12.69 -9.93
C ALA A 201 -6.92 13.19 -8.53
N ALA A 202 -8.08 13.83 -8.37
CA ALA A 202 -8.56 14.28 -7.07
C ALA A 202 -8.94 13.12 -6.13
N LEU A 203 -9.49 12.01 -6.63
CA LEU A 203 -9.77 10.80 -5.85
C LEU A 203 -8.48 10.20 -5.27
N PHE A 204 -7.46 10.00 -6.08
CA PHE A 204 -6.17 9.53 -5.59
C PHE A 204 -5.55 10.50 -4.59
N ASN A 205 -5.56 11.79 -4.91
CA ASN A 205 -5.04 12.83 -4.05
C ASN A 205 -5.71 12.81 -2.67
N MET A 206 -7.04 12.71 -2.62
CA MET A 206 -7.78 12.63 -1.37
C MET A 206 -7.30 11.47 -0.50
N ILE A 207 -7.09 10.28 -1.06
CA ILE A 207 -6.61 9.13 -0.31
C ILE A 207 -5.19 9.38 0.23
N TYR A 208 -4.27 9.75 -0.64
CA TYR A 208 -2.85 9.86 -0.29
C TYR A 208 -2.56 11.04 0.63
N GLU A 209 -3.17 12.21 0.40
CA GLU A 209 -3.00 13.36 1.31
C GLU A 209 -3.54 13.06 2.71
N ASN A 210 -4.73 12.44 2.83
CA ASN A 210 -5.25 12.06 4.14
C ASN A 210 -4.32 11.08 4.86
N VAL A 211 -3.78 10.09 4.15
CA VAL A 211 -2.80 9.15 4.72
C VAL A 211 -1.51 9.87 5.12
N GLY A 212 -1.01 10.77 4.29
CA GLY A 212 0.19 11.56 4.59
C GLY A 212 0.02 12.42 5.85
N VAL A 213 -1.10 13.12 5.96
CA VAL A 213 -1.43 13.92 7.16
C VAL A 213 -1.59 13.05 8.40
N MET A 214 -2.28 11.91 8.30
CA MET A 214 -2.42 10.99 9.43
C MET A 214 -1.06 10.42 9.87
N ALA A 215 -0.17 10.10 8.94
CA ALA A 215 1.19 9.65 9.25
C ALA A 215 1.99 10.74 9.96
N SER A 216 1.90 11.99 9.51
CA SER A 216 2.55 13.14 10.16
C SER A 216 2.03 13.33 11.60
N LEU A 217 0.72 13.24 11.81
CA LEU A 217 0.13 13.32 13.14
C LEU A 217 0.54 12.16 14.03
N ALA A 218 0.61 10.95 13.50
CA ALA A 218 1.06 9.76 14.23
C ALA A 218 2.51 9.88 14.71
N LEU A 219 3.37 10.57 13.95
CA LEU A 219 4.77 10.79 14.28
C LEU A 219 5.05 12.10 15.04
N SER A 220 4.05 12.93 15.30
CA SER A 220 4.22 14.25 15.92
C SER A 220 4.96 14.22 17.27
N GLN A 221 4.85 13.12 18.03
CA GLN A 221 5.51 12.88 19.31
C GLN A 221 6.53 11.72 19.27
N ASP A 222 6.83 11.18 18.08
CA ASP A 222 7.78 10.07 17.91
C ASP A 222 9.18 10.60 17.59
N THR A 223 10.19 9.77 17.80
CA THR A 223 11.59 10.04 17.44
C THR A 223 11.89 9.63 16.00
N THR A 224 11.19 8.62 15.47
CA THR A 224 11.34 8.24 14.07
C THR A 224 10.73 9.29 13.14
N ARG A 225 11.35 9.44 11.98
CA ARG A 225 10.91 10.39 10.96
C ARG A 225 10.62 9.71 9.61
N ASN A 226 10.83 8.40 9.54
CA ASN A 226 10.62 7.63 8.32
C ASN A 226 9.22 7.03 8.28
N VAL A 227 8.51 7.28 7.20
CA VAL A 227 7.24 6.65 6.86
C VAL A 227 7.44 5.73 5.67
N VAL A 228 7.27 4.43 5.85
CA VAL A 228 7.39 3.44 4.78
C VAL A 228 6.00 3.08 4.30
N LEU A 229 5.73 3.36 3.04
CA LEU A 229 4.44 3.10 2.40
C LEU A 229 4.45 1.72 1.75
N THR A 230 3.47 0.89 2.07
CA THR A 230 3.30 -0.47 1.54
C THR A 230 1.86 -0.69 1.09
N GLY A 231 1.58 -1.87 0.54
CA GLY A 231 0.24 -2.21 0.04
C GLY A 231 0.02 -1.82 -1.42
N SER A 232 -1.09 -2.32 -1.98
CA SER A 232 -1.35 -2.21 -3.43
C SER A 232 -1.47 -0.78 -3.95
N LEU A 233 -1.98 0.16 -3.14
CA LEU A 233 -2.06 1.56 -3.57
C LEU A 233 -0.70 2.26 -3.56
N ALA A 234 0.23 1.84 -2.71
CA ALA A 234 1.56 2.45 -2.66
C ALA A 234 2.37 2.21 -3.95
N SER A 235 2.07 1.13 -4.68
CA SER A 235 2.75 0.80 -5.94
C SER A 235 2.23 1.57 -7.17
N LEU A 236 1.12 2.30 -7.04
CA LEU A 236 0.53 3.03 -8.15
C LEU A 236 1.23 4.39 -8.36
N ALA A 237 1.44 4.75 -9.63
CA ALA A 237 2.18 5.95 -9.99
C ALA A 237 1.66 7.27 -9.36
N PRO A 238 0.34 7.50 -9.14
CA PRO A 238 -0.13 8.68 -8.42
C PRO A 238 0.37 8.79 -6.98
N ALA A 239 0.75 7.67 -6.31
CA ALA A 239 1.31 7.70 -4.96
C ALA A 239 2.64 8.46 -4.93
N ALA A 240 3.58 8.12 -5.82
CA ALA A 240 4.87 8.79 -5.91
C ALA A 240 4.70 10.30 -6.07
N LYS A 241 3.82 10.72 -7.00
CA LYS A 241 3.55 12.14 -7.25
C LYS A 241 3.06 12.89 -5.99
N THR A 242 2.18 12.28 -5.21
CA THR A 242 1.63 12.92 -4.00
C THR A 242 2.67 12.93 -2.88
N PHE A 243 3.36 11.82 -2.64
CA PHE A 243 4.33 11.74 -1.55
C PHE A 243 5.62 12.51 -1.84
N ASP A 244 5.98 12.75 -3.10
CA ASP A 244 7.04 13.69 -3.47
C ASP A 244 6.72 15.11 -2.99
N ILE A 245 5.45 15.54 -3.04
CA ILE A 245 5.04 16.85 -2.49
C ILE A 245 5.24 16.87 -0.97
N PHE A 246 4.89 15.79 -0.25
CA PHE A 246 5.15 15.70 1.18
C PHE A 246 6.64 15.72 1.51
N ASN A 247 7.46 15.03 0.70
CA ASN A 247 8.93 15.03 0.87
C ASN A 247 9.55 16.40 0.62
N GLN A 248 8.99 17.20 -0.30
CA GLN A 248 9.41 18.61 -0.50
C GLN A 248 9.10 19.49 0.72
N MET A 249 8.18 19.08 1.58
CA MET A 249 7.88 19.76 2.86
C MET A 249 8.68 19.19 4.04
N HIS A 250 9.75 18.43 3.79
CA HIS A 250 10.58 17.84 4.85
C HIS A 250 11.07 18.89 5.86
N ASP A 251 11.48 20.07 5.41
CA ASP A 251 11.96 21.16 6.29
C ASP A 251 10.87 21.63 7.28
N VAL A 252 9.61 21.35 7.00
CA VAL A 252 8.47 21.72 7.85
C VAL A 252 8.10 20.60 8.81
N PHE A 253 7.98 19.37 8.32
CA PHE A 253 7.49 18.24 9.09
C PHE A 253 8.62 17.33 9.60
N GLY A 254 9.79 17.39 8.99
CA GLY A 254 10.93 16.53 9.31
C GLY A 254 10.64 15.05 9.04
N ILE A 255 9.77 14.73 8.08
CA ILE A 255 9.30 13.37 7.78
C ILE A 255 9.68 13.01 6.36
N ASP A 256 10.23 11.80 6.18
CA ASP A 256 10.55 11.20 4.89
C ASP A 256 9.54 10.10 4.56
N TYR A 257 8.85 10.24 3.43
CA TYR A 257 7.94 9.23 2.90
C TYR A 257 8.67 8.39 1.87
N ILE A 258 8.75 7.09 2.14
CA ILE A 258 9.52 6.12 1.37
C ILE A 258 8.57 5.11 0.74
N ILE A 259 8.57 5.03 -0.58
CA ILE A 259 7.95 3.93 -1.33
C ILE A 259 9.07 2.98 -1.74
N PRO A 260 9.16 1.77 -1.17
CA PRO A 260 10.20 0.82 -1.56
C PRO A 260 10.14 0.51 -3.06
N THR A 261 11.28 0.54 -3.74
CA THR A 261 11.36 0.34 -5.19
C THR A 261 10.85 -1.03 -5.65
N GLN A 262 10.94 -2.04 -4.79
CA GLN A 262 10.39 -3.37 -5.05
C GLN A 262 8.86 -3.41 -5.16
N LEU A 263 8.16 -2.36 -4.68
CA LEU A 263 6.72 -2.21 -4.84
C LEU A 263 6.35 -1.50 -6.15
N LEU A 264 7.27 -0.76 -6.74
CA LEU A 264 7.11 -0.12 -8.05
C LEU A 264 7.31 -1.16 -9.16
N CYS A 265 6.57 -2.27 -9.07
CA CYS A 265 6.61 -3.31 -10.09
C CYS A 265 6.12 -2.76 -11.41
N GLU A 266 6.84 -3.09 -12.48
CA GLU A 266 6.39 -2.91 -13.86
C GLU A 266 5.00 -3.57 -14.02
N PRO A 267 4.10 -2.97 -14.84
CA PRO A 267 2.82 -3.59 -15.11
C PRO A 267 3.07 -5.02 -15.61
N LEU A 268 2.32 -5.97 -15.05
CA LEU A 268 2.36 -7.36 -15.53
C LEU A 268 2.16 -7.34 -17.05
N PRO A 269 3.00 -8.06 -17.82
CA PRO A 269 2.79 -8.15 -19.26
C PRO A 269 1.37 -8.66 -19.52
N GLU A 270 0.64 -7.94 -20.36
CA GLU A 270 -0.67 -8.37 -20.85
C GLU A 270 -0.52 -9.75 -21.49
N ASN A 271 -1.23 -10.76 -21.01
CA ASN A 271 -1.44 -12.04 -21.67
C ASN A 271 -2.81 -12.06 -22.33
#